data_8e81220bbbbd7b50ce78b3ca2736051c
#
_entry.id   8e81220bbbbd7b50ce78b3ca2736051c
#
_cell.length_a   1.000
_cell.length_b   1.000
_cell.length_c   1.000
_cell.angle_alpha   90.00
_cell.angle_beta   90.00
_cell.angle_gamma   90.00
#
_symmetry.space_group_name_H-M   'P 1'
#
loop_
_entity.id
_entity.type
_entity.pdbx_description
1 polymer ?
#
loop_
_entity_poly.entity_id
_entity_poly.type
_entity_poly.pdbx_seq_one_letter_code
_entity_poly.pdbx_strand_id
1 'polypeptide(L)'
;TETVIPEDIYVLTINPHMHLIGKKYKAYAVEPNGDTIPLIKIDDWNFRWQYFYTFKKILHLPAGSLIKVEATFDNTLNNMDNPFNPPQFITGENGSMKTTDEMLQLIVSYLPYQEGDENLKLE
;
A
#
# COMPACT_ATOMS: atom_id res chain seq x y z
N THR A 1 1.48 -8.30 -4.40
CA THR A 1 2.91 -7.97 -4.55
C THR A 1 3.61 -7.97 -3.20
N GLU A 2 4.91 -8.19 -3.18
CA GLU A 2 5.70 -8.25 -1.94
C GLU A 2 7.11 -7.73 -2.13
N THR A 3 7.68 -7.22 -1.05
CA THR A 3 9.04 -6.69 -1.02
C THR A 3 9.71 -7.05 0.30
N VAL A 4 10.95 -7.52 0.24
CA VAL A 4 11.79 -7.79 1.42
C VAL A 4 12.49 -6.51 1.86
N ILE A 5 12.49 -6.25 3.17
CA ILE A 5 13.21 -5.13 3.77
C ILE A 5 14.64 -5.60 4.10
N PRO A 6 15.69 -4.99 3.51
CA PRO A 6 17.06 -5.46 3.68
C PRO A 6 17.71 -5.06 5.01
N GLU A 7 17.16 -4.08 5.73
CA GLU A 7 17.70 -3.56 6.99
C GLU A 7 16.58 -3.14 7.92
N ASP A 8 16.89 -2.98 9.21
CA ASP A 8 15.92 -2.49 10.18
C ASP A 8 15.52 -1.04 9.86
N ILE A 9 14.22 -0.78 9.82
CA ILE A 9 13.67 0.54 9.50
C ILE A 9 12.57 0.95 10.45
N TYR A 10 12.31 2.28 10.51
CA TYR A 10 11.10 2.84 11.07
C TYR A 10 10.18 3.32 9.96
N VAL A 11 8.97 2.82 9.92
CA VAL A 11 7.95 3.33 9.03
C VAL A 11 7.27 4.53 9.66
N LEU A 12 7.28 5.66 8.95
CA LEU A 12 6.66 6.90 9.40
C LEU A 12 5.26 7.05 8.80
N THR A 13 5.16 6.93 7.50
CA THR A 13 3.90 7.05 6.76
C THR A 13 3.79 5.99 5.69
N ILE A 14 2.57 5.69 5.32
CA ILE A 14 2.26 4.87 4.15
C ILE A 14 1.25 5.61 3.27
N ASN A 15 1.38 5.44 1.95
CA ASN A 15 0.42 5.94 0.98
C ASN A 15 0.05 4.81 0.03
N PRO A 16 -1.10 4.18 0.22
CA PRO A 16 -1.60 3.17 -0.71
C PRO A 16 -2.06 3.84 -2.00
N HIS A 17 -1.79 3.19 -3.14
CA HIS A 17 -2.13 3.73 -4.44
C HIS A 17 -2.67 2.66 -5.39
N MET A 18 -3.83 2.91 -5.94
CA MET A 18 -4.44 2.21 -7.07
C MET A 18 -5.13 3.24 -7.96
N HIS A 19 -5.54 2.83 -9.14
CA HIS A 19 -6.32 3.67 -10.05
C HIS A 19 -7.83 3.39 -9.96
N LEU A 20 -8.57 3.69 -11.03
CA LEU A 20 -10.04 3.82 -10.98
C LEU A 20 -10.79 2.51 -10.71
N ILE A 21 -10.28 1.38 -11.18
CA ILE A 21 -11.00 0.10 -11.01
C ILE A 21 -10.67 -0.62 -9.72
N GLY A 22 -9.79 -0.07 -8.88
CA GLY A 22 -9.49 -0.61 -7.56
C GLY A 22 -10.70 -0.55 -6.63
N LYS A 23 -10.91 -1.58 -5.81
CA LYS A 23 -12.03 -1.66 -4.86
C LYS A 23 -11.61 -1.92 -3.44
N LYS A 24 -10.61 -2.78 -3.23
CA LYS A 24 -10.11 -3.11 -1.89
C LYS A 24 -8.60 -3.09 -1.89
N TYR A 25 -8.04 -2.66 -0.78
CA TYR A 25 -6.60 -2.57 -0.57
C TYR A 25 -6.24 -3.06 0.81
N LYS A 26 -5.23 -3.89 0.91
CA LYS A 26 -4.71 -4.37 2.20
C LYS A 26 -3.20 -4.47 2.13
N ALA A 27 -2.53 -3.92 3.14
CA ALA A 27 -1.09 -4.06 3.29
C ALA A 27 -0.75 -4.52 4.70
N TYR A 28 0.23 -5.39 4.81
CA TYR A 28 0.73 -5.90 6.09
C TYR A 28 2.20 -6.31 5.94
N ALA A 29 2.89 -6.39 7.06
CA ALA A 29 4.25 -6.89 7.13
C ALA A 29 4.27 -8.25 7.82
N VAL A 30 5.14 -9.15 7.35
CA VAL A 30 5.44 -10.42 8.01
C VAL A 30 6.88 -10.35 8.50
N GLU A 31 7.09 -10.38 9.81
CA GLU A 31 8.42 -10.37 10.42
C GLU A 31 9.13 -11.71 10.20
N PRO A 32 10.47 -11.75 10.32
CA PRO A 32 11.23 -13.00 10.17
C PRO A 32 10.80 -14.13 11.11
N ASN A 33 10.25 -13.79 12.29
CA ASN A 33 9.71 -14.76 13.24
C ASN A 33 8.32 -15.29 12.88
N GLY A 34 7.71 -14.78 11.79
CA GLY A 34 6.37 -15.17 11.31
C GLY A 34 5.24 -14.31 11.81
N ASP A 35 5.49 -13.34 12.70
CA ASP A 35 4.45 -12.44 13.18
C ASP A 35 3.98 -11.50 12.07
N THR A 36 2.68 -11.25 12.03
CA THR A 36 2.05 -10.35 11.05
C THR A 36 1.72 -9.02 11.71
N ILE A 37 2.15 -7.93 11.08
CA ILE A 37 1.86 -6.57 11.51
C ILE A 37 0.94 -5.93 10.47
N PRO A 38 -0.33 -5.62 10.80
CA PRO A 38 -1.22 -4.93 9.87
C PRO A 38 -0.73 -3.49 9.65
N LEU A 39 -0.70 -3.06 8.39
CA LEU A 39 -0.34 -1.70 8.02
C LEU A 39 -1.58 -0.87 7.69
N ILE A 40 -2.41 -1.35 6.78
CA ILE A 40 -3.66 -0.68 6.39
C ILE A 40 -4.63 -1.67 5.75
N LYS A 41 -5.93 -1.41 5.94
CA LYS A 41 -7.01 -2.12 5.25
C LYS A 41 -8.05 -1.12 4.78
N ILE A 42 -8.34 -1.13 3.48
CA ILE A 42 -9.36 -0.29 2.85
C ILE A 42 -10.35 -1.22 2.15
N ASP A 43 -11.58 -1.27 2.63
CA ASP A 43 -12.63 -2.13 2.06
C ASP A 43 -13.43 -1.44 0.95
N ASP A 44 -13.36 -0.13 0.88
CA ASP A 44 -14.07 0.68 -0.11
C ASP A 44 -13.13 1.75 -0.66
N TRP A 45 -12.32 1.35 -1.63
CA TRP A 45 -11.36 2.23 -2.26
C TRP A 45 -12.05 3.32 -3.08
N ASN A 46 -11.57 4.55 -2.92
CA ASN A 46 -11.96 5.66 -3.79
C ASN A 46 -10.70 6.39 -4.25
N PHE A 47 -10.45 6.38 -5.55
CA PHE A 47 -9.28 7.02 -6.16
C PHE A 47 -9.13 8.50 -5.79
N ARG A 48 -10.23 9.20 -5.56
CA ARG A 48 -10.24 10.63 -5.22
C ARG A 48 -9.85 10.89 -3.76
N TRP A 49 -9.78 9.87 -2.92
CA TRP A 49 -9.57 9.97 -1.46
C TRP A 49 -8.29 9.25 -1.04
N GLN A 50 -7.18 9.58 -1.70
CA GLN A 50 -5.86 9.01 -1.39
C GLN A 50 -5.14 9.86 -0.35
N TYR A 51 -4.72 9.24 0.75
CA TYR A 51 -4.07 9.93 1.86
C TYR A 51 -2.73 9.31 2.19
N PHE A 52 -1.87 10.14 2.81
CA PHE A 52 -0.76 9.65 3.59
C PHE A 52 -1.25 9.32 4.99
N TYR A 53 -1.08 8.07 5.39
CA TYR A 53 -1.44 7.60 6.72
C TYR A 53 -0.20 7.64 7.61
N THR A 54 -0.27 8.38 8.71
CA THR A 54 0.82 8.52 9.68
C THR A 54 0.52 7.68 10.90
N PHE A 55 1.46 6.86 11.32
CA PHE A 55 1.33 6.07 12.55
C PHE A 55 1.50 6.98 13.77
N LYS A 56 0.72 6.75 14.83
CA LYS A 56 0.83 7.51 16.10
C LYS A 56 2.19 7.32 16.77
N LYS A 57 2.76 6.13 16.60
CA LYS A 57 4.14 5.80 16.97
C LYS A 57 4.84 5.27 15.74
N ILE A 58 6.13 5.56 15.61
CA ILE A 58 6.91 4.99 14.54
C ILE A 58 6.90 3.46 14.66
N LEU A 59 6.71 2.81 13.52
CA LEU A 59 6.63 1.36 13.44
C LEU A 59 7.98 0.78 13.09
N HIS A 60 8.57 0.00 14.01
CA HIS A 60 9.81 -0.71 13.73
C HIS A 60 9.54 -1.98 12.93
N LEU A 61 10.20 -2.12 11.79
CA LEU A 61 10.23 -3.36 11.01
C LEU A 61 11.66 -3.88 10.94
N PRO A 62 11.92 -5.10 11.46
CA PRO A 62 13.26 -5.67 11.42
C PRO A 62 13.65 -6.09 9.99
N ALA A 63 14.96 -6.12 9.75
CA ALA A 63 15.52 -6.65 8.50
C ALA A 63 14.98 -8.06 8.22
N GLY A 64 14.70 -8.35 6.96
CA GLY A 64 14.10 -9.63 6.55
C GLY A 64 12.58 -9.66 6.61
N SER A 65 11.93 -8.60 7.11
CA SER A 65 10.47 -8.49 7.04
C SER A 65 10.00 -8.39 5.60
N LEU A 66 8.84 -9.00 5.32
CA LEU A 66 8.16 -8.91 4.02
C LEU A 66 7.01 -7.92 4.13
N ILE A 67 6.99 -6.89 3.31
CA ILE A 67 5.79 -6.07 3.12
C ILE A 67 4.99 -6.68 1.99
N LYS A 68 3.74 -7.03 2.28
CA LYS A 68 2.80 -7.62 1.33
C LYS A 68 1.64 -6.69 1.06
N VAL A 69 1.27 -6.57 -0.21
CA VAL A 69 0.13 -5.76 -0.65
C VAL A 69 -0.80 -6.64 -1.47
N GLU A 70 -2.07 -6.65 -1.07
CA GLU A 70 -3.15 -7.36 -1.74
C GLU A 70 -4.23 -6.36 -2.15
N ALA A 71 -4.78 -6.51 -3.34
CA ALA A 71 -5.82 -5.63 -3.83
C ALA A 71 -6.88 -6.39 -4.60
N THR A 72 -8.08 -5.82 -4.63
CA THR A 72 -9.20 -6.30 -5.44
C THR A 72 -9.56 -5.22 -6.45
N PHE A 73 -9.71 -5.63 -7.70
CA PHE A 73 -10.09 -4.76 -8.80
C PHE A 73 -11.42 -5.27 -9.40
N ASP A 74 -12.21 -4.34 -9.93
CA ASP A 74 -13.46 -4.67 -10.60
C ASP A 74 -13.50 -3.98 -11.98
N ASN A 75 -13.23 -4.77 -13.03
CA ASN A 75 -13.27 -4.32 -14.42
C ASN A 75 -14.56 -4.80 -15.11
N THR A 76 -15.70 -4.57 -14.47
CA THR A 76 -17.01 -4.95 -15.01
C THR A 76 -17.88 -3.73 -15.32
N LEU A 77 -18.98 -3.96 -16.06
CA LEU A 77 -20.01 -2.95 -16.29
C LEU A 77 -20.66 -2.44 -15.00
N ASN A 78 -20.68 -3.26 -13.95
CA ASN A 78 -21.30 -2.90 -12.67
C ASN A 78 -20.44 -1.94 -11.85
N ASN A 79 -19.17 -1.77 -12.20
CA ASN A 79 -18.30 -0.80 -11.55
C ASN A 79 -18.52 0.59 -12.17
N MET A 80 -19.18 1.48 -11.40
CA MET A 80 -19.47 2.85 -11.85
C MET A 80 -18.22 3.70 -12.07
N ASP A 81 -17.08 3.30 -11.48
CA ASP A 81 -15.79 3.99 -11.62
C ASP A 81 -14.97 3.46 -12.79
N ASN A 82 -15.46 2.45 -13.50
CA ASN A 82 -14.74 1.91 -14.67
C ASN A 82 -14.65 2.98 -15.76
N PRO A 83 -13.42 3.33 -16.21
CA PRO A 83 -13.26 4.38 -17.24
C PRO A 83 -13.75 3.96 -18.62
N PHE A 84 -14.06 2.68 -18.84
CA PHE A 84 -14.50 2.14 -20.11
C PHE A 84 -15.91 1.52 -20.03
N ASN A 85 -16.76 1.92 -20.96
CA ASN A 85 -18.10 1.35 -21.11
C ASN A 85 -18.36 1.11 -22.62
N PRO A 86 -18.35 -0.14 -23.12
CA PRO A 86 -18.14 -1.39 -22.36
C PRO A 86 -16.72 -1.55 -21.81
N PRO A 87 -16.54 -2.41 -20.80
CA PRO A 87 -15.21 -2.68 -20.23
C PRO A 87 -14.21 -3.16 -21.29
N GLN A 88 -12.96 -2.70 -21.14
CA GLN A 88 -11.85 -3.07 -22.02
C GLN A 88 -10.75 -3.71 -21.20
N PHE A 89 -9.83 -4.37 -21.88
CA PHE A 89 -8.62 -4.89 -21.25
C PHE A 89 -7.79 -3.71 -20.70
N ILE A 90 -7.44 -3.78 -19.41
CA ILE A 90 -6.64 -2.74 -18.75
C ILE A 90 -5.31 -3.36 -18.34
N THR A 91 -4.21 -2.70 -18.67
CA THR A 91 -2.87 -3.13 -18.30
C THR A 91 -2.27 -2.19 -17.25
N GLY A 92 -1.30 -2.71 -16.51
CA GLY A 92 -0.46 -1.93 -15.60
C GLY A 92 0.97 -1.91 -16.12
N GLU A 93 1.19 -1.42 -17.32
CA GLU A 93 2.52 -1.38 -17.92
C GLU A 93 3.46 -0.46 -17.14
N ASN A 94 4.73 -0.86 -17.07
CA ASN A 94 5.76 -0.09 -16.39
C ASN A 94 5.84 1.33 -16.96
N GLY A 95 5.70 2.33 -16.07
CA GLY A 95 5.83 3.74 -16.41
C GLY A 95 4.55 4.39 -16.90
N SER A 96 3.43 3.67 -17.03
CA SER A 96 2.16 4.31 -17.34
C SER A 96 1.62 5.07 -16.11
N MET A 97 1.28 6.34 -16.33
CA MET A 97 0.71 7.22 -15.31
C MET A 97 -0.76 7.56 -15.59
N LYS A 98 -1.37 6.92 -16.58
CA LYS A 98 -2.78 7.17 -16.94
C LYS A 98 -3.70 6.50 -15.92
N THR A 99 -4.70 7.23 -15.43
CA THR A 99 -5.70 6.68 -14.49
C THR A 99 -6.58 5.62 -15.14
N THR A 100 -6.64 5.58 -16.46
CA THR A 100 -7.34 4.55 -17.24
C THR A 100 -6.57 3.22 -17.31
N ASP A 101 -5.26 3.23 -17.06
CA ASP A 101 -4.49 2.02 -16.83
C ASP A 101 -4.59 1.65 -15.34
N GLU A 102 -4.03 0.52 -14.93
CA GLU A 102 -4.10 0.15 -13.52
C GLU A 102 -2.72 0.12 -12.87
N MET A 103 -2.70 0.36 -11.56
CA MET A 103 -1.50 0.39 -10.76
C MET A 103 -1.80 -0.16 -9.37
N LEU A 104 -0.85 -0.88 -8.80
CA LEU A 104 -0.86 -1.30 -7.40
C LEU A 104 0.46 -0.90 -6.75
N GLN A 105 0.40 0.04 -5.82
CA GLN A 105 1.60 0.59 -5.20
C GLN A 105 1.38 0.90 -3.72
N LEU A 106 2.42 0.73 -2.94
CA LEU A 106 2.51 1.23 -1.57
C LEU A 106 3.76 2.10 -1.46
N ILE A 107 3.56 3.37 -1.19
CA ILE A 107 4.66 4.30 -0.92
C ILE A 107 4.89 4.32 0.57
N VAL A 108 6.12 4.05 0.99
CA VAL A 108 6.51 3.99 2.40
C VAL A 108 7.57 5.05 2.67
N SER A 109 7.30 5.94 3.62
CA SER A 109 8.29 6.87 4.15
C SER A 109 8.91 6.27 5.40
N TYR A 110 10.22 6.16 5.43
CA TYR A 110 10.91 5.46 6.50
C TYR A 110 12.25 6.12 6.86
N LEU A 111 12.75 5.75 8.04
CA LEU A 111 14.09 6.11 8.51
C LEU A 111 14.86 4.84 8.87
N PRO A 112 16.21 4.88 8.81
CA PRO A 112 17.03 3.82 9.38
C PRO A 112 16.77 3.69 10.88
N TYR A 113 16.83 2.45 11.38
CA TYR A 113 16.60 2.17 12.79
C TYR A 113 17.72 2.71 13.69
N GLN A 114 17.31 3.35 14.80
CA GLN A 114 18.18 3.68 15.93
C GLN A 114 17.49 3.22 17.21
N GLU A 115 18.19 2.47 18.05
CA GLU A 115 17.64 1.97 19.30
C GLU A 115 17.08 3.11 20.16
N GLY A 116 15.85 2.94 20.66
CA GLY A 116 15.16 3.93 21.47
C GLY A 116 14.20 4.84 20.70
N ASP A 117 14.32 4.93 19.38
CA ASP A 117 13.45 5.79 18.57
C ASP A 117 12.00 5.31 18.56
N GLU A 118 11.76 4.03 18.85
CA GLU A 118 10.42 3.47 18.97
C GLU A 118 9.56 4.14 20.05
N ASN A 119 10.18 4.90 20.95
CA ASN A 119 9.50 5.67 21.98
C ASN A 119 9.09 7.07 21.50
N LEU A 120 9.55 7.52 20.34
CA LEU A 120 9.18 8.81 19.76
C LEU A 120 7.74 8.78 19.29
N LYS A 121 7.03 9.88 19.54
CA LYS A 121 5.68 10.09 19.02
C LYS A 121 5.74 11.02 17.82
N LEU A 122 4.99 10.65 16.79
CA LEU A 122 4.79 11.49 15.61
C LEU A 122 3.48 12.29 15.81
N GLU A 123 3.62 13.57 15.86
CA GLU A 123 2.47 14.50 15.97
C GLU A 123 2.25 15.26 14.67
#